data_525033a03eed86ff5d9f98f41ff09781
#
_entry.id   525033a03eed86ff5d9f98f41ff09781
#
_cell.length_a   1.000
_cell.length_b   1.000
_cell.length_c   1.000
_cell.angle_alpha   90.00
_cell.angle_beta   90.00
_cell.angle_gamma   90.00
#
_symmetry.space_group_name_H-M   'P 1'
#
loop_
_entity.id
_entity.type
_entity.pdbx_description
1 polymer ?
#
loop_
_entity_poly.entity_id
_entity_poly.type
_entity_poly.pdbx_seq_one_letter_code
_entity_poly.pdbx_strand_id
1 'polypeptide(L)'
;LVIEVAIIRPGPIQGDMVHPYLRRRNGEEAISFPSDELGAVLGKTLGVPLFQEQAMQIAIVGAGFTPDQADRLRRSLATFNKHGSISEFKSSFMRGMQRNGYNEDFSVRCFSQIEGFASYGFPESHAASFALLVYASSWLKYYYPGIFSCALLNSQPMGFYAPAQIVRDVRQHEVQVRPVCINASFWDNVMEPDGVGRLAIRLGFRQIKGMSEDEISWLTTARGNGYISVESVWRKAGLSAKSIQILAEADAFHSLSLVRREALWAAKAITADQPLPLFSQNLEGEGILEEKVYLHQMTEGEEVVEDYVSMQLTLRSHPVALIRHLLTPETY
;
A
#
# COMPACT_ATOMS: atom_id res chain seq x y z
N LEU A 1 -8.92 3.68 -18.40
CA LEU A 1 -8.22 4.08 -17.18
C LEU A 1 -8.74 5.40 -16.59
N VAL A 2 -8.83 6.51 -17.35
CA VAL A 2 -9.32 7.81 -16.83
C VAL A 2 -10.70 7.68 -16.19
N ILE A 3 -11.62 7.03 -16.91
CA ILE A 3 -12.98 6.79 -16.40
C ILE A 3 -12.97 5.83 -15.21
N GLU A 4 -12.16 4.78 -15.25
CA GLU A 4 -12.01 3.83 -14.13
C GLU A 4 -11.53 4.52 -12.87
N VAL A 5 -10.50 5.37 -12.96
CA VAL A 5 -10.04 6.19 -11.83
C VAL A 5 -11.15 7.08 -11.28
N ALA A 6 -12.01 7.62 -12.15
CA ALA A 6 -13.11 8.48 -11.74
C ALA A 6 -14.27 7.72 -11.10
N ILE A 7 -14.56 6.49 -11.54
CA ILE A 7 -15.77 5.74 -11.18
C ILE A 7 -15.56 4.83 -9.95
N ILE A 8 -14.35 4.31 -9.74
CA ILE A 8 -14.03 3.42 -8.59
C ILE A 8 -13.77 4.27 -7.36
N ARG A 9 -14.83 4.86 -6.81
CA ARG A 9 -14.78 5.70 -5.60
C ARG A 9 -16.11 5.63 -4.85
N PRO A 10 -16.13 5.89 -3.53
CA PRO A 10 -17.36 5.79 -2.73
C PRO A 10 -18.55 6.57 -3.29
N GLY A 11 -18.35 7.80 -3.73
CA GLY A 11 -19.45 8.64 -4.27
C GLY A 11 -20.15 8.05 -5.50
N PRO A 12 -19.44 7.77 -6.62
CA PRO A 12 -20.02 7.13 -7.80
C PRO A 12 -20.59 5.74 -7.51
N ILE A 13 -19.98 4.95 -6.64
CA ILE A 13 -20.47 3.62 -6.24
C ILE A 13 -21.80 3.77 -5.49
N GLN A 14 -21.89 4.67 -4.51
CA GLN A 14 -23.12 4.93 -3.75
C GLN A 14 -24.20 5.64 -4.57
N GLY A 15 -23.80 6.47 -5.56
CA GLY A 15 -24.71 7.19 -6.46
C GLY A 15 -25.24 6.35 -7.63
N ASP A 16 -25.02 5.04 -7.62
CA ASP A 16 -25.46 4.10 -8.68
C ASP A 16 -25.00 4.49 -10.12
N MET A 17 -23.83 5.13 -10.22
CA MET A 17 -23.28 5.56 -11.51
C MET A 17 -22.45 4.47 -12.20
N VAL A 18 -21.96 3.50 -11.43
CA VAL A 18 -21.08 2.42 -11.91
C VAL A 18 -21.86 1.47 -12.81
N HIS A 19 -23.03 1.03 -12.38
CA HIS A 19 -23.83 0.04 -13.09
C HIS A 19 -24.31 0.51 -14.49
N PRO A 20 -24.87 1.72 -14.66
CA PRO A 20 -25.25 2.22 -15.98
C PRO A 20 -24.06 2.33 -16.93
N TYR A 21 -22.92 2.83 -16.45
CA TYR A 21 -21.71 2.92 -17.28
C TYR A 21 -21.25 1.54 -17.76
N LEU A 22 -21.17 0.55 -16.86
CA LEU A 22 -20.73 -0.80 -17.21
C LEU A 22 -21.69 -1.49 -18.17
N ARG A 23 -23.01 -1.42 -17.94
CA ARG A 23 -24.01 -1.99 -18.85
C ARG A 23 -23.90 -1.41 -20.27
N ARG A 24 -23.73 -0.09 -20.38
CA ARG A 24 -23.57 0.58 -21.69
C ARG A 24 -22.26 0.23 -22.36
N ARG A 25 -21.18 0.14 -21.57
CA ARG A 25 -19.86 -0.28 -22.08
C ARG A 25 -19.89 -1.73 -22.60
N ASN A 26 -20.61 -2.60 -21.93
CA ASN A 26 -20.75 -4.01 -22.31
C ASN A 26 -21.79 -4.24 -23.43
N GLY A 27 -22.52 -3.21 -23.87
CA GLY A 27 -23.59 -3.33 -24.87
C GLY A 27 -24.91 -3.90 -24.33
N GLU A 28 -25.05 -3.99 -23.01
CA GLU A 28 -26.24 -4.51 -22.32
C GLU A 28 -27.36 -3.43 -22.24
N GLU A 29 -27.00 -2.16 -22.37
CA GLU A 29 -27.90 -1.02 -22.35
C GLU A 29 -27.56 -0.07 -23.50
N ALA A 30 -28.59 0.37 -24.25
CA ALA A 30 -28.40 1.32 -25.35
C ALA A 30 -28.02 2.70 -24.81
N ILE A 31 -27.08 3.35 -25.50
CA ILE A 31 -26.68 4.73 -25.21
C ILE A 31 -27.66 5.65 -25.92
N SER A 32 -28.36 6.49 -25.16
CA SER A 32 -29.25 7.51 -25.69
C SER A 32 -29.00 8.85 -25.02
N PHE A 33 -29.08 9.92 -25.81
CA PHE A 33 -28.93 11.27 -25.29
C PHE A 33 -30.20 12.07 -25.57
N PRO A 34 -30.64 12.91 -24.63
CA PRO A 34 -31.85 13.71 -24.77
C PRO A 34 -31.72 14.83 -25.83
N SER A 35 -30.49 15.24 -26.14
CA SER A 35 -30.17 16.20 -27.20
C SER A 35 -28.73 15.99 -27.68
N ASP A 36 -28.41 16.48 -28.86
CA ASP A 36 -27.08 16.40 -29.47
C ASP A 36 -26.05 17.17 -28.62
N GLU A 37 -26.44 18.30 -28.06
CA GLU A 37 -25.57 19.12 -27.20
C GLU A 37 -25.17 18.35 -25.92
N LEU A 38 -26.11 17.66 -25.25
CA LEU A 38 -25.81 16.81 -24.11
C LEU A 38 -25.03 15.56 -24.54
N GLY A 39 -25.28 15.06 -25.76
CA GLY A 39 -24.48 14.00 -26.34
C GLY A 39 -23.00 14.40 -26.51
N ALA A 40 -22.73 15.62 -26.93
CA ALA A 40 -21.36 16.15 -27.01
C ALA A 40 -20.65 16.21 -25.64
N VAL A 41 -21.38 16.53 -24.57
CA VAL A 41 -20.84 16.58 -23.19
C VAL A 41 -20.61 15.19 -22.61
N LEU A 42 -21.57 14.28 -22.78
CA LEU A 42 -21.61 13.00 -22.07
C LEU A 42 -21.16 11.80 -22.90
N GLY A 43 -20.88 11.98 -24.19
CA GLY A 43 -20.59 10.88 -25.11
C GLY A 43 -19.39 10.03 -24.66
N LYS A 44 -18.31 10.67 -24.22
CA LYS A 44 -17.11 9.98 -23.75
C LYS A 44 -17.30 9.14 -22.47
N THR A 45 -18.35 9.44 -21.71
CA THR A 45 -18.72 8.71 -20.48
C THR A 45 -20.00 7.90 -20.64
N LEU A 46 -20.40 7.62 -21.90
CA LEU A 46 -21.56 6.80 -22.24
C LEU A 46 -22.87 7.32 -21.62
N GLY A 47 -23.01 8.64 -21.53
CA GLY A 47 -24.21 9.28 -20.98
C GLY A 47 -24.25 9.36 -19.45
N VAL A 48 -23.18 9.00 -18.76
CA VAL A 48 -23.09 9.10 -17.29
C VAL A 48 -22.21 10.29 -16.95
N PRO A 49 -22.68 11.29 -16.18
CA PRO A 49 -21.83 12.38 -15.74
C PRO A 49 -20.87 11.85 -14.65
N LEU A 50 -19.57 11.93 -14.90
CA LEU A 50 -18.52 11.42 -14.00
C LEU A 50 -17.57 12.52 -13.53
N PHE A 51 -17.48 13.64 -14.25
CA PHE A 51 -16.53 14.71 -14.00
C PHE A 51 -17.22 16.01 -13.60
N GLN A 52 -16.56 16.80 -12.75
CA GLN A 52 -17.07 18.14 -12.37
C GLN A 52 -17.33 19.01 -13.56
N GLU A 53 -16.44 18.96 -14.55
CA GLU A 53 -16.54 19.68 -15.80
C GLU A 53 -17.80 19.31 -16.58
N GLN A 54 -18.18 18.04 -16.58
CA GLN A 54 -19.44 17.60 -17.19
C GLN A 54 -20.66 18.13 -16.44
N ALA A 55 -20.65 18.12 -15.11
CA ALA A 55 -21.73 18.69 -14.30
C ALA A 55 -21.92 20.19 -14.59
N MET A 56 -20.83 20.94 -14.72
CA MET A 56 -20.87 22.36 -15.13
C MET A 56 -21.41 22.52 -16.56
N GLN A 57 -20.94 21.71 -17.50
CA GLN A 57 -21.41 21.77 -18.89
C GLN A 57 -22.89 21.41 -19.04
N ILE A 58 -23.39 20.42 -18.28
CA ILE A 58 -24.81 20.10 -18.22
C ILE A 58 -25.62 21.32 -17.72
N ALA A 59 -25.15 22.02 -16.70
CA ALA A 59 -25.81 23.21 -16.19
C ALA A 59 -25.81 24.36 -17.23
N ILE A 60 -24.70 24.55 -17.97
CA ILE A 60 -24.60 25.57 -19.01
C ILE A 60 -25.47 25.23 -20.22
N VAL A 61 -25.25 24.04 -20.81
CA VAL A 61 -25.90 23.64 -22.08
C VAL A 61 -27.35 23.23 -21.85
N GLY A 62 -27.60 22.43 -20.79
CA GLY A 62 -28.96 21.92 -20.52
C GLY A 62 -29.85 22.94 -19.81
N ALA A 63 -29.35 23.62 -18.77
CA ALA A 63 -30.15 24.53 -17.97
C ALA A 63 -29.95 26.01 -18.30
N GLY A 64 -29.06 26.36 -19.27
CA GLY A 64 -28.80 27.74 -19.69
C GLY A 64 -28.10 28.60 -18.62
N PHE A 65 -27.31 27.99 -17.77
CA PHE A 65 -26.52 28.73 -16.76
C PHE A 65 -25.39 29.50 -17.45
N THR A 66 -25.07 30.66 -16.93
CA THR A 66 -23.82 31.32 -17.30
C THR A 66 -22.61 30.55 -16.71
N PRO A 67 -21.40 30.71 -17.26
CA PRO A 67 -20.20 30.10 -16.70
C PRO A 67 -20.01 30.43 -15.21
N ASP A 68 -20.29 31.66 -14.78
CA ASP A 68 -20.22 32.08 -13.37
C ASP A 68 -21.24 31.35 -12.49
N GLN A 69 -22.46 31.14 -12.99
CA GLN A 69 -23.48 30.39 -12.26
C GLN A 69 -23.10 28.92 -12.14
N ALA A 70 -22.56 28.32 -13.18
CA ALA A 70 -22.09 26.95 -13.17
C ALA A 70 -20.90 26.77 -12.20
N ASP A 71 -19.96 27.71 -12.14
CA ASP A 71 -18.85 27.67 -11.16
C ASP A 71 -19.34 27.86 -9.73
N ARG A 72 -20.33 28.74 -9.49
CA ARG A 72 -20.98 28.86 -8.16
C ARG A 72 -21.67 27.55 -7.75
N LEU A 73 -22.38 26.90 -8.68
CA LEU A 73 -22.96 25.58 -8.44
C LEU A 73 -21.86 24.58 -8.04
N ARG A 74 -20.78 24.48 -8.80
CA ARG A 74 -19.65 23.61 -8.48
C ARG A 74 -19.07 23.85 -7.08
N ARG A 75 -18.86 25.11 -6.71
CA ARG A 75 -18.36 25.49 -5.37
C ARG A 75 -19.36 25.13 -4.27
N SER A 76 -20.66 25.34 -4.51
CA SER A 76 -21.70 24.97 -3.55
C SER A 76 -21.77 23.47 -3.33
N LEU A 77 -21.57 22.67 -4.39
CA LEU A 77 -21.45 21.21 -4.31
C LEU A 77 -20.28 20.77 -3.41
N ALA A 78 -19.13 21.42 -3.51
CA ALA A 78 -17.95 21.12 -2.69
C ALA A 78 -18.14 21.47 -1.19
N THR A 79 -19.07 22.35 -0.86
CA THR A 79 -19.35 22.82 0.51
C THR A 79 -20.69 22.34 1.09
N PHE A 80 -21.42 21.50 0.36
CA PHE A 80 -22.78 21.07 0.66
C PHE A 80 -22.98 20.55 2.08
N ASN A 81 -22.06 19.73 2.59
CA ASN A 81 -22.14 19.18 3.94
C ASN A 81 -22.04 20.24 5.06
N LYS A 82 -21.73 21.51 4.73
CA LYS A 82 -21.55 22.57 5.71
C LYS A 82 -22.63 23.68 5.69
N HIS A 83 -23.30 23.93 4.56
CA HIS A 83 -24.09 25.17 4.41
C HIS A 83 -25.44 25.07 3.68
N GLY A 84 -25.92 23.90 3.27
CA GLY A 84 -27.33 23.68 2.87
C GLY A 84 -27.92 24.47 1.68
N SER A 85 -27.13 25.16 0.84
CA SER A 85 -27.65 26.14 -0.15
C SER A 85 -27.93 25.64 -1.56
N ILE A 86 -28.06 24.33 -1.79
CA ILE A 86 -28.30 23.78 -3.15
C ILE A 86 -29.74 23.99 -3.64
N SER A 87 -30.69 24.19 -2.76
CA SER A 87 -32.11 24.33 -3.12
C SER A 87 -32.39 25.50 -4.12
N GLU A 88 -31.64 26.60 -4.01
CA GLU A 88 -31.77 27.73 -4.94
C GLU A 88 -31.28 27.38 -6.35
N PHE A 89 -30.20 26.65 -6.44
CA PHE A 89 -29.66 26.16 -7.72
C PHE A 89 -30.60 25.14 -8.36
N LYS A 90 -31.22 24.24 -7.56
CA LYS A 90 -32.18 23.25 -8.05
C LYS A 90 -33.34 23.90 -8.77
N SER A 91 -33.98 24.90 -8.16
CA SER A 91 -35.12 25.61 -8.75
C SER A 91 -34.72 26.33 -10.06
N SER A 92 -33.55 26.92 -10.11
CA SER A 92 -33.05 27.60 -11.28
C SER A 92 -32.66 26.61 -12.39
N PHE A 93 -32.04 25.47 -12.03
CA PHE A 93 -31.71 24.41 -12.95
C PHE A 93 -32.94 23.79 -13.58
N MET A 94 -33.95 23.42 -12.78
CA MET A 94 -35.19 22.84 -13.27
C MET A 94 -35.93 23.75 -14.24
N ARG A 95 -36.02 25.06 -13.91
CA ARG A 95 -36.62 26.05 -14.83
C ARG A 95 -35.85 26.22 -16.12
N GLY A 96 -34.51 26.17 -16.06
CA GLY A 96 -33.65 26.24 -17.24
C GLY A 96 -33.82 25.03 -18.14
N MET A 97 -33.77 23.83 -17.59
CA MET A 97 -34.02 22.56 -18.33
C MET A 97 -35.38 22.55 -19.01
N GLN A 98 -36.44 22.93 -18.29
CA GLN A 98 -37.79 22.99 -18.85
C GLN A 98 -37.89 24.01 -20.00
N ARG A 99 -37.26 25.19 -19.87
CA ARG A 99 -37.23 26.20 -20.93
C ARG A 99 -36.53 25.66 -22.20
N ASN A 100 -35.52 24.80 -22.04
CA ASN A 100 -34.80 24.18 -23.15
C ASN A 100 -35.49 22.88 -23.66
N GLY A 101 -36.71 22.59 -23.21
CA GLY A 101 -37.54 21.50 -23.75
C GLY A 101 -37.29 20.13 -23.12
N TYR A 102 -36.49 20.03 -22.05
CA TYR A 102 -36.28 18.77 -21.34
C TYR A 102 -37.44 18.47 -20.41
N ASN A 103 -37.84 17.19 -20.35
CA ASN A 103 -38.93 16.76 -19.45
C ASN A 103 -38.47 16.80 -17.95
N GLU A 104 -39.47 16.86 -17.07
CA GLU A 104 -39.25 17.00 -15.64
C GLU A 104 -38.46 15.80 -15.05
N ASP A 105 -38.86 14.57 -15.40
CA ASP A 105 -38.20 13.35 -14.90
C ASP A 105 -36.73 13.30 -15.26
N PHE A 106 -36.38 13.68 -16.48
CA PHE A 106 -34.98 13.77 -16.90
C PHE A 106 -34.22 14.84 -16.13
N SER A 107 -34.82 16.02 -15.97
CA SER A 107 -34.21 17.15 -15.25
C SER A 107 -33.96 16.82 -13.78
N VAL A 108 -34.94 16.13 -13.13
CA VAL A 108 -34.76 15.65 -11.75
C VAL A 108 -33.63 14.64 -11.64
N ARG A 109 -33.57 13.65 -12.54
CA ARG A 109 -32.46 12.67 -12.55
C ARG A 109 -31.10 13.34 -12.77
N CYS A 110 -31.00 14.25 -13.72
CA CYS A 110 -29.75 15.01 -13.97
C CYS A 110 -29.33 15.79 -12.74
N PHE A 111 -30.27 16.50 -12.08
CA PHE A 111 -29.91 17.26 -10.89
C PHE A 111 -29.52 16.35 -9.72
N SER A 112 -30.21 15.23 -9.51
CA SER A 112 -29.83 14.24 -8.49
C SER A 112 -28.46 13.65 -8.74
N GLN A 113 -28.08 13.41 -9.99
CA GLN A 113 -26.72 13.00 -10.34
C GLN A 113 -25.69 14.09 -10.00
N ILE A 114 -26.02 15.36 -10.33
CA ILE A 114 -25.18 16.51 -9.95
C ILE A 114 -25.08 16.64 -8.41
N GLU A 115 -26.16 16.44 -7.67
CA GLU A 115 -26.15 16.40 -6.19
C GLU A 115 -25.26 15.26 -5.65
N GLY A 116 -25.29 14.09 -6.28
CA GLY A 116 -24.41 12.96 -5.95
C GLY A 116 -22.91 13.31 -6.10
N PHE A 117 -22.55 14.27 -6.95
CA PHE A 117 -21.21 14.84 -7.02
C PHE A 117 -20.85 15.76 -5.85
N ALA A 118 -21.83 16.25 -5.09
CA ALA A 118 -21.60 17.24 -4.03
C ALA A 118 -20.61 16.78 -2.97
N SER A 119 -20.59 15.49 -2.69
CA SER A 119 -19.65 14.92 -1.72
C SER A 119 -18.31 14.53 -2.32
N TYR A 120 -18.19 14.37 -3.66
CA TYR A 120 -17.01 13.76 -4.30
C TYR A 120 -16.75 14.20 -5.76
N GLY A 121 -17.08 15.44 -6.12
CA GLY A 121 -16.78 15.93 -7.46
C GLY A 121 -15.31 15.68 -7.83
N PHE A 122 -15.05 15.13 -9.03
CA PHE A 122 -13.72 14.75 -9.46
C PHE A 122 -13.33 15.48 -10.72
N PRO A 123 -12.25 16.26 -10.70
CA PRO A 123 -11.74 16.91 -11.91
C PRO A 123 -11.25 15.89 -12.93
N GLU A 124 -11.58 16.09 -14.20
CA GLU A 124 -11.13 15.19 -15.27
C GLU A 124 -9.60 15.20 -15.41
N SER A 125 -8.99 16.37 -15.27
CA SER A 125 -7.53 16.51 -15.29
C SER A 125 -6.84 15.70 -14.20
N HIS A 126 -7.43 15.62 -13.01
CA HIS A 126 -6.94 14.79 -11.92
C HIS A 126 -7.06 13.30 -12.26
N ALA A 127 -8.19 12.86 -12.82
CA ALA A 127 -8.36 11.48 -13.29
C ALA A 127 -7.35 11.11 -14.37
N ALA A 128 -7.08 12.02 -15.33
CA ALA A 128 -6.10 11.80 -16.39
C ALA A 128 -4.67 11.67 -15.83
N SER A 129 -4.29 12.52 -14.89
CA SER A 129 -2.98 12.46 -14.23
C SER A 129 -2.81 11.13 -13.47
N PHE A 130 -3.82 10.70 -12.72
CA PHE A 130 -3.77 9.42 -12.03
C PHE A 130 -3.79 8.22 -12.98
N ALA A 131 -4.51 8.30 -14.10
CA ALA A 131 -4.51 7.24 -15.11
C ALA A 131 -3.13 7.00 -15.71
N LEU A 132 -2.33 8.05 -15.88
CA LEU A 132 -0.93 7.93 -16.30
C LEU A 132 -0.08 7.20 -15.25
N LEU A 133 -0.23 7.57 -13.97
CA LEU A 133 0.47 6.90 -12.86
C LEU A 133 0.04 5.44 -12.73
N VAL A 134 -1.26 5.15 -12.84
CA VAL A 134 -1.80 3.78 -12.80
C VAL A 134 -1.22 2.94 -13.94
N TYR A 135 -1.17 3.50 -15.16
CA TYR A 135 -0.59 2.80 -16.31
C TYR A 135 0.88 2.48 -16.08
N ALA A 136 1.68 3.47 -15.68
CA ALA A 136 3.10 3.29 -15.43
C ALA A 136 3.35 2.27 -14.30
N SER A 137 2.60 2.36 -13.20
CA SER A 137 2.69 1.42 -12.07
C SER A 137 2.32 0.00 -12.46
N SER A 138 1.24 -0.17 -13.25
CA SER A 138 0.81 -1.49 -13.73
C SER A 138 1.83 -2.09 -14.68
N TRP A 139 2.42 -1.27 -15.56
CA TRP A 139 3.48 -1.70 -16.47
C TRP A 139 4.72 -2.14 -15.70
N LEU A 140 5.18 -1.36 -14.72
CA LEU A 140 6.31 -1.72 -13.86
C LEU A 140 6.03 -3.01 -13.08
N LYS A 141 4.82 -3.15 -12.50
CA LYS A 141 4.44 -4.36 -11.79
C LYS A 141 4.44 -5.59 -12.69
N TYR A 142 3.96 -5.45 -13.92
CA TYR A 142 3.88 -6.57 -14.87
C TYR A 142 5.27 -7.05 -15.33
N TYR A 143 6.13 -6.13 -15.73
CA TYR A 143 7.44 -6.48 -16.30
C TYR A 143 8.54 -6.63 -15.24
N TYR A 144 8.44 -5.94 -14.11
CA TYR A 144 9.47 -5.90 -13.06
C TYR A 144 8.87 -6.03 -11.65
N PRO A 145 8.12 -7.13 -11.36
CA PRO A 145 7.38 -7.27 -10.11
C PRO A 145 8.28 -7.17 -8.87
N GLY A 146 9.50 -7.71 -8.93
CA GLY A 146 10.46 -7.63 -7.83
C GLY A 146 10.91 -6.20 -7.54
N ILE A 147 11.31 -5.45 -8.57
CA ILE A 147 11.76 -4.06 -8.43
C ILE A 147 10.61 -3.18 -7.92
N PHE A 148 9.41 -3.35 -8.50
CA PHE A 148 8.22 -2.62 -8.10
C PHE A 148 7.88 -2.87 -6.62
N SER A 149 7.87 -4.13 -6.19
CA SER A 149 7.55 -4.51 -4.80
C SER A 149 8.63 -4.06 -3.81
N CYS A 150 9.91 -4.12 -4.20
CA CYS A 150 11.01 -3.59 -3.40
C CYS A 150 10.86 -2.08 -3.17
N ALA A 151 10.53 -1.33 -4.21
CA ALA A 151 10.25 0.11 -4.12
C ALA A 151 9.05 0.42 -3.22
N LEU A 152 7.96 -0.36 -3.32
CA LEU A 152 6.79 -0.22 -2.44
C LEU A 152 7.13 -0.51 -0.97
N LEU A 153 7.91 -1.56 -0.70
CA LEU A 153 8.37 -1.88 0.65
C LEU A 153 9.23 -0.75 1.24
N ASN A 154 10.03 -0.08 0.42
CA ASN A 154 10.85 1.06 0.86
C ASN A 154 10.05 2.37 0.98
N SER A 155 8.88 2.44 0.37
CA SER A 155 7.98 3.60 0.46
C SER A 155 7.00 3.51 1.64
N GLN A 156 7.10 2.47 2.47
CA GLN A 156 6.29 2.35 3.69
C GLN A 156 6.67 3.42 4.73
N PRO A 157 5.70 3.91 5.54
CA PRO A 157 4.32 3.41 5.67
C PRO A 157 3.39 3.90 4.54
N MET A 158 2.60 2.99 3.99
CA MET A 158 1.55 3.26 2.99
C MET A 158 0.18 2.87 3.56
N GLY A 159 -0.90 3.64 3.20
CA GLY A 159 -2.20 3.51 3.86
C GLY A 159 -2.95 2.20 3.61
N PHE A 160 -2.78 1.53 2.45
CA PHE A 160 -3.67 0.44 2.05
C PHE A 160 -3.02 -0.95 1.99
N TYR A 161 -1.70 -1.04 1.91
CA TYR A 161 -1.01 -2.31 1.71
C TYR A 161 0.02 -2.54 2.82
N ALA A 162 -0.22 -3.59 3.61
CA ALA A 162 0.75 -4.05 4.59
C ALA A 162 1.95 -4.73 3.88
N PRO A 163 3.17 -4.67 4.45
CA PRO A 163 4.34 -5.38 3.90
C PRO A 163 4.09 -6.86 3.61
N ALA A 164 3.35 -7.56 4.47
CA ALA A 164 2.98 -8.96 4.27
C ALA A 164 2.20 -9.20 2.97
N GLN A 165 1.31 -8.27 2.59
CA GLN A 165 0.54 -8.39 1.34
C GLN A 165 1.43 -8.19 0.11
N ILE A 166 2.36 -7.22 0.15
CA ILE A 166 3.32 -6.97 -0.92
C ILE A 166 4.24 -8.17 -1.10
N VAL A 167 4.77 -8.72 0.01
CA VAL A 167 5.62 -9.91 -0.01
C VAL A 167 4.88 -11.13 -0.56
N ARG A 168 3.61 -11.32 -0.16
CA ARG A 168 2.79 -12.40 -0.70
C ARG A 168 2.57 -12.26 -2.20
N ASP A 169 2.18 -11.08 -2.66
CA ASP A 169 1.93 -10.80 -4.07
C ASP A 169 3.20 -11.04 -4.92
N VAL A 170 4.35 -10.55 -4.51
CA VAL A 170 5.59 -10.70 -5.27
C VAL A 170 6.07 -12.15 -5.31
N ARG A 171 5.85 -12.94 -4.25
CA ARG A 171 6.14 -14.38 -4.24
C ARG A 171 5.23 -15.15 -5.21
N GLN A 172 3.97 -14.73 -5.39
CA GLN A 172 3.08 -15.29 -6.41
C GLN A 172 3.55 -15.01 -7.85
N HIS A 173 4.37 -13.95 -8.03
CA HIS A 173 5.06 -13.64 -9.29
C HIS A 173 6.45 -14.31 -9.38
N GLU A 174 6.68 -15.37 -8.61
CA GLU A 174 7.92 -16.18 -8.61
C GLU A 174 9.20 -15.40 -8.25
N VAL A 175 9.09 -14.26 -7.59
CA VAL A 175 10.24 -13.52 -7.09
C VAL A 175 10.62 -14.05 -5.72
N GLN A 176 11.88 -14.44 -5.56
CA GLN A 176 12.42 -14.86 -4.28
C GLN A 176 12.50 -13.68 -3.32
N VAL A 177 12.03 -13.87 -2.09
CA VAL A 177 12.20 -12.90 -1.00
C VAL A 177 13.05 -13.55 0.10
N ARG A 178 14.13 -12.89 0.46
CA ARG A 178 15.09 -13.37 1.46
C ARG A 178 14.92 -12.64 2.77
N PRO A 179 15.08 -13.32 3.92
CA PRO A 179 14.88 -12.73 5.24
C PRO A 179 15.93 -11.65 5.53
N VAL A 180 15.67 -10.87 6.57
CA VAL A 180 16.65 -9.93 7.12
C VAL A 180 17.85 -10.71 7.63
N CYS A 181 19.05 -10.18 7.38
CA CYS A 181 20.31 -10.84 7.72
C CYS A 181 21.36 -9.82 8.14
N ILE A 182 21.98 -10.02 9.30
CA ILE A 182 23.04 -9.11 9.80
C ILE A 182 24.23 -8.96 8.84
N ASN A 183 24.50 -9.99 8.06
CA ASN A 183 25.63 -10.02 7.12
C ASN A 183 25.27 -9.59 5.69
N ALA A 184 23.98 -9.44 5.35
CA ALA A 184 23.56 -9.15 3.99
C ALA A 184 22.61 -7.93 3.87
N SER A 185 21.75 -7.68 4.87
CA SER A 185 20.75 -6.62 4.79
C SER A 185 21.33 -5.23 5.03
N PHE A 186 20.66 -4.24 4.45
CA PHE A 186 20.83 -2.81 4.71
C PHE A 186 19.57 -2.27 5.40
N TRP A 187 19.50 -0.98 5.66
CA TRP A 187 18.28 -0.37 6.19
C TRP A 187 17.11 -0.61 5.25
N ASP A 188 17.26 -0.23 3.99
CA ASP A 188 16.27 -0.46 2.95
C ASP A 188 16.30 -1.90 2.41
N ASN A 189 15.17 -2.33 1.87
CA ASN A 189 15.11 -3.56 1.08
C ASN A 189 15.90 -3.36 -0.22
N VAL A 190 16.62 -4.36 -0.66
CA VAL A 190 17.46 -4.27 -1.85
C VAL A 190 17.26 -5.44 -2.78
N MET A 191 17.54 -5.23 -4.06
CA MET A 191 17.61 -6.30 -5.03
C MET A 191 19.00 -6.92 -5.03
N GLU A 192 19.08 -8.25 -4.98
CA GLU A 192 20.33 -8.99 -5.05
C GLU A 192 20.21 -10.16 -6.03
N PRO A 193 21.31 -10.65 -6.63
CA PRO A 193 21.27 -11.83 -7.50
C PRO A 193 20.76 -13.07 -6.76
N ASP A 194 19.84 -13.82 -7.38
CA ASP A 194 19.30 -15.07 -6.82
C ASP A 194 20.21 -16.29 -7.01
N GLY A 195 21.24 -16.17 -7.83
CA GLY A 195 22.19 -17.23 -8.18
C GLY A 195 21.81 -18.02 -9.44
N VAL A 196 20.62 -17.78 -10.01
CA VAL A 196 20.15 -18.42 -11.25
C VAL A 196 19.87 -17.42 -12.38
N GLY A 197 20.42 -16.22 -12.26
CA GLY A 197 20.31 -15.17 -13.28
C GLY A 197 19.11 -14.24 -13.13
N ARG A 198 18.35 -14.34 -12.03
CA ARG A 198 17.26 -13.44 -11.67
C ARG A 198 17.65 -12.58 -10.47
N LEU A 199 16.74 -11.71 -10.04
CA LEU A 199 16.89 -10.88 -8.86
C LEU A 199 15.93 -11.32 -7.76
N ALA A 200 16.44 -11.44 -6.54
CA ALA A 200 15.69 -11.63 -5.31
C ALA A 200 15.58 -10.32 -4.54
N ILE A 201 14.55 -10.18 -3.72
CA ILE A 201 14.45 -9.09 -2.74
C ILE A 201 15.08 -9.57 -1.44
N ARG A 202 16.08 -8.84 -0.94
CA ARG A 202 16.57 -8.96 0.43
C ARG A 202 15.80 -7.98 1.30
N LEU A 203 15.11 -8.48 2.35
CA LEU A 203 14.44 -7.61 3.31
C LEU A 203 15.45 -6.78 4.11
N GLY A 204 15.14 -5.50 4.26
CA GLY A 204 15.93 -4.54 5.02
C GLY A 204 15.56 -4.50 6.50
N PHE A 205 16.44 -3.96 7.32
CA PHE A 205 16.23 -3.83 8.77
C PHE A 205 15.07 -2.90 9.13
N ARG A 206 14.65 -2.01 8.23
CA ARG A 206 13.44 -1.18 8.40
C ARG A 206 12.13 -1.98 8.60
N GLN A 207 12.14 -3.27 8.24
CA GLN A 207 11.02 -4.18 8.47
C GLN A 207 10.93 -4.62 9.93
N ILE A 208 12.00 -4.51 10.70
CA ILE A 208 12.05 -4.92 12.10
C ILE A 208 11.47 -3.81 12.97
N LYS A 209 10.44 -4.15 13.73
CA LYS A 209 9.79 -3.22 14.65
C LYS A 209 10.74 -2.77 15.76
N GLY A 210 10.89 -1.47 15.94
CA GLY A 210 11.70 -0.90 17.02
C GLY A 210 13.19 -0.75 16.71
N MET A 211 13.64 -1.10 15.48
CA MET A 211 14.98 -0.80 15.02
C MET A 211 15.14 0.66 14.64
N SER A 212 16.33 1.23 14.90
CA SER A 212 16.73 2.57 14.51
C SER A 212 17.60 2.54 13.26
N GLU A 213 17.35 3.48 12.33
CA GLU A 213 18.18 3.63 11.12
C GLU A 213 19.61 3.99 11.46
N ASP A 214 19.84 4.84 12.48
CA ASP A 214 21.18 5.22 12.92
C ASP A 214 21.99 4.01 13.43
N GLU A 215 21.36 3.16 14.26
CA GLU A 215 22.01 1.93 14.74
C GLU A 215 22.37 0.98 13.60
N ILE A 216 21.48 0.84 12.62
CA ILE A 216 21.72 -0.01 11.44
C ILE A 216 22.80 0.59 10.54
N SER A 217 22.89 1.90 10.44
CA SER A 217 24.01 2.56 9.74
C SER A 217 25.36 2.18 10.37
N TRP A 218 25.47 2.19 11.71
CA TRP A 218 26.66 1.70 12.42
C TRP A 218 26.89 0.21 12.15
N LEU A 219 25.87 -0.63 12.24
CA LEU A 219 25.97 -2.06 11.98
C LEU A 219 26.48 -2.34 10.56
N THR A 220 25.94 -1.68 9.55
CA THR A 220 26.33 -1.88 8.15
C THR A 220 27.74 -1.36 7.87
N THR A 221 28.14 -0.24 8.47
CA THR A 221 29.46 0.35 8.33
C THR A 221 30.55 -0.52 9.00
N ALA A 222 30.28 -1.03 10.21
CA ALA A 222 31.21 -1.84 10.98
C ALA A 222 31.30 -3.31 10.51
N ARG A 223 30.44 -3.73 9.58
CA ARG A 223 30.33 -5.12 9.11
C ARG A 223 31.63 -5.67 8.54
N GLY A 224 32.35 -4.89 7.74
CA GLY A 224 33.57 -5.32 7.07
C GLY A 224 33.40 -6.64 6.31
N ASN A 225 34.20 -7.65 6.66
CA ASN A 225 34.14 -9.01 6.08
C ASN A 225 33.04 -9.88 6.68
N GLY A 226 32.15 -9.30 7.48
CA GLY A 226 31.04 -9.99 8.13
C GLY A 226 31.24 -10.16 9.64
N TYR A 227 30.11 -10.46 10.29
CA TYR A 227 30.04 -10.83 11.70
C TYR A 227 30.11 -12.34 11.84
N ILE A 228 30.77 -12.81 12.88
CA ILE A 228 30.99 -14.25 13.15
C ILE A 228 30.26 -14.74 14.41
N SER A 229 29.75 -13.82 15.25
CA SER A 229 28.99 -14.14 16.46
C SER A 229 28.08 -12.97 16.83
N VAL A 230 27.08 -13.21 17.67
CA VAL A 230 26.19 -12.17 18.25
C VAL A 230 27.01 -11.13 19.01
N GLU A 231 28.00 -11.58 19.79
CA GLU A 231 28.90 -10.71 20.51
C GLU A 231 29.76 -9.85 19.57
N SER A 232 30.19 -10.39 18.41
CA SER A 232 30.96 -9.63 17.41
C SER A 232 30.17 -8.49 16.82
N VAL A 233 28.83 -8.63 16.68
CA VAL A 233 27.94 -7.54 16.28
C VAL A 233 27.92 -6.45 17.33
N TRP A 234 27.69 -6.83 18.59
CA TRP A 234 27.66 -5.89 19.70
C TRP A 234 28.97 -5.10 19.83
N ARG A 235 30.13 -5.79 19.82
CA ARG A 235 31.45 -5.16 19.96
C ARG A 235 31.82 -4.24 18.83
N LYS A 236 31.65 -4.69 17.58
CA LYS A 236 32.07 -3.93 16.39
C LYS A 236 31.12 -2.79 16.04
N ALA A 237 29.82 -3.01 16.13
CA ALA A 237 28.81 -2.01 15.77
C ALA A 237 28.41 -1.10 16.92
N GLY A 238 28.76 -1.43 18.17
CA GLY A 238 28.41 -0.62 19.34
C GLY A 238 26.93 -0.51 19.61
N LEU A 239 26.13 -1.51 19.19
CA LEU A 239 24.70 -1.52 19.38
C LEU A 239 24.32 -1.74 20.85
N SER A 240 23.17 -1.22 21.27
CA SER A 240 22.63 -1.51 22.61
C SER A 240 22.28 -3.00 22.76
N ALA A 241 22.34 -3.52 23.97
CA ALA A 241 21.89 -4.88 24.27
C ALA A 241 20.44 -5.13 23.81
N LYS A 242 19.58 -4.11 23.93
CA LYS A 242 18.20 -4.14 23.46
C LYS A 242 18.11 -4.32 21.94
N SER A 243 18.91 -3.59 21.17
CA SER A 243 18.92 -3.69 19.71
C SER A 243 19.42 -5.05 19.22
N ILE A 244 20.42 -5.63 19.92
CA ILE A 244 20.87 -7.00 19.65
C ILE A 244 19.75 -8.01 19.90
N GLN A 245 18.98 -7.85 20.98
CA GLN A 245 17.83 -8.71 21.26
C GLN A 245 16.75 -8.60 20.19
N ILE A 246 16.40 -7.37 19.76
CA ILE A 246 15.45 -7.12 18.67
C ILE A 246 15.91 -7.81 17.37
N LEU A 247 17.19 -7.76 17.02
CA LEU A 247 17.75 -8.46 15.87
C LEU A 247 17.61 -9.99 16.00
N ALA A 248 17.82 -10.53 17.20
CA ALA A 248 17.67 -11.95 17.47
C ALA A 248 16.19 -12.40 17.40
N GLU A 249 15.26 -11.60 17.94
CA GLU A 249 13.83 -11.83 17.84
C GLU A 249 13.35 -11.83 16.38
N ALA A 250 13.96 -11.05 15.51
CA ALA A 250 13.69 -11.01 14.08
C ALA A 250 14.41 -12.08 13.24
N ASP A 251 15.06 -13.06 13.88
CA ASP A 251 15.83 -14.15 13.23
C ASP A 251 16.92 -13.65 12.28
N ALA A 252 17.53 -12.48 12.57
CA ALA A 252 18.51 -11.84 11.70
C ALA A 252 19.90 -12.51 11.73
N PHE A 253 20.13 -13.48 12.64
CA PHE A 253 21.41 -14.15 12.87
C PHE A 253 21.57 -15.50 12.16
N HIS A 254 20.63 -15.89 11.30
CA HIS A 254 20.65 -17.18 10.60
C HIS A 254 21.92 -17.39 9.75
N SER A 255 22.59 -16.33 9.29
CA SER A 255 23.88 -16.44 8.59
C SER A 255 25.05 -16.91 9.48
N LEU A 256 24.86 -16.91 10.79
CA LEU A 256 25.80 -17.46 11.78
C LEU A 256 25.47 -18.92 12.14
N SER A 257 24.53 -19.55 11.42
CA SER A 257 24.00 -20.88 11.74
C SER A 257 23.36 -20.96 13.12
N LEU A 258 22.86 -19.84 13.63
CA LEU A 258 22.09 -19.76 14.88
C LEU A 258 20.60 -19.74 14.55
N VAL A 259 19.84 -20.58 15.25
CA VAL A 259 18.39 -20.46 15.26
C VAL A 259 17.95 -19.33 16.21
N ARG A 260 16.74 -18.81 16.03
CA ARG A 260 16.22 -17.64 16.77
C ARG A 260 16.45 -17.75 18.29
N ARG A 261 16.11 -18.89 18.92
CA ARG A 261 16.28 -19.10 20.36
C ARG A 261 17.76 -19.04 20.81
N GLU A 262 18.66 -19.62 20.03
CA GLU A 262 20.09 -19.58 20.31
C GLU A 262 20.65 -18.16 20.17
N ALA A 263 20.24 -17.45 19.13
CA ALA A 263 20.60 -16.04 18.94
C ALA A 263 20.09 -15.17 20.08
N LEU A 264 18.85 -15.38 20.50
CA LEU A 264 18.25 -14.64 21.60
C LEU A 264 18.92 -14.97 22.96
N TRP A 265 19.29 -16.23 23.18
CA TRP A 265 20.06 -16.64 24.35
C TRP A 265 21.40 -15.91 24.41
N ALA A 266 22.15 -15.95 23.30
CA ALA A 266 23.42 -15.23 23.18
C ALA A 266 23.27 -13.71 23.34
N ALA A 267 22.17 -13.14 22.82
CA ALA A 267 21.88 -11.71 22.97
C ALA A 267 21.57 -11.32 24.43
N LYS A 268 20.89 -12.18 25.18
CA LYS A 268 20.59 -11.96 26.62
C LYS A 268 21.80 -12.08 27.53
N ALA A 269 22.84 -12.77 27.11
CA ALA A 269 24.10 -12.82 27.83
C ALA A 269 24.87 -11.48 27.81
N ILE A 270 24.51 -10.57 26.87
CA ILE A 270 25.08 -9.24 26.81
C ILE A 270 24.43 -8.35 27.85
N THR A 271 25.17 -8.05 28.92
CA THR A 271 24.68 -7.30 30.10
C THR A 271 25.09 -5.83 30.11
N ALA A 272 26.03 -5.42 29.26
CA ALA A 272 26.53 -4.04 29.15
C ALA A 272 26.00 -3.34 27.91
N ASP A 273 25.63 -2.06 28.04
CA ASP A 273 25.10 -1.27 26.91
C ASP A 273 26.19 -0.86 25.91
N GLN A 274 27.46 -0.84 26.29
CA GLN A 274 28.60 -0.60 25.38
C GLN A 274 29.84 -1.38 25.81
N PRO A 275 30.61 -1.93 24.86
CA PRO A 275 31.91 -2.52 25.17
C PRO A 275 32.90 -1.42 25.61
N LEU A 276 33.66 -1.68 26.65
CA LEU A 276 34.70 -0.74 27.09
C LEU A 276 35.73 -0.51 25.96
N PRO A 277 36.06 0.76 25.62
CA PRO A 277 36.90 1.08 24.44
C PRO A 277 38.27 0.38 24.42
N LEU A 278 38.87 0.14 25.59
CA LEU A 278 40.18 -0.55 25.74
C LEU A 278 40.11 -2.04 25.35
N PHE A 279 38.94 -2.63 25.37
CA PHE A 279 38.71 -4.06 25.13
C PHE A 279 38.02 -4.35 23.81
N SER A 280 37.75 -3.32 23.00
CA SER A 280 37.00 -3.48 21.74
C SER A 280 37.78 -4.14 20.61
N GLN A 281 39.13 -4.13 20.66
CA GLN A 281 39.99 -4.53 19.51
C GLN A 281 40.72 -5.87 19.63
N ASN A 282 40.83 -6.50 20.81
CA ASN A 282 41.80 -7.60 21.02
C ASN A 282 41.27 -8.77 21.83
N LEU A 283 40.09 -9.28 21.56
CA LEU A 283 39.53 -10.38 22.38
C LEU A 283 39.20 -11.62 21.54
N GLU A 284 40.17 -12.09 20.76
CA GLU A 284 40.22 -13.50 20.40
C GLU A 284 40.54 -14.30 21.69
N GLY A 285 39.52 -14.83 22.35
CA GLY A 285 39.65 -15.72 23.49
C GLY A 285 39.04 -15.27 24.81
N GLU A 286 38.61 -14.02 24.97
CA GLU A 286 37.97 -13.51 26.19
C GLU A 286 36.46 -13.18 25.99
N GLY A 287 35.75 -14.00 25.20
CA GLY A 287 34.33 -13.87 25.02
C GLY A 287 33.54 -14.39 26.24
N ILE A 288 32.23 -14.19 26.20
CA ILE A 288 31.32 -14.82 27.17
C ILE A 288 31.40 -16.34 26.95
N LEU A 289 32.14 -17.03 27.79
CA LEU A 289 32.31 -18.47 27.77
C LEU A 289 31.14 -19.08 28.56
N GLU A 290 30.06 -19.40 27.87
CA GLU A 290 28.99 -20.19 28.44
C GLU A 290 29.08 -21.65 27.99
N GLU A 291 28.72 -22.58 28.88
CA GLU A 291 28.54 -23.97 28.47
C GLU A 291 27.47 -24.06 27.39
N LYS A 292 27.69 -24.93 26.40
CA LYS A 292 26.75 -25.11 25.28
C LYS A 292 25.41 -25.63 25.80
N VAL A 293 24.41 -24.77 25.83
CA VAL A 293 23.03 -25.10 26.19
C VAL A 293 22.27 -25.57 24.98
N TYR A 294 21.65 -26.74 25.06
CA TYR A 294 20.76 -27.25 24.01
C TYR A 294 19.35 -26.72 24.25
N LEU A 295 18.93 -25.79 23.40
CA LEU A 295 17.57 -25.26 23.44
C LEU A 295 16.67 -26.08 22.50
N HIS A 296 15.44 -26.39 22.96
CA HIS A 296 14.46 -26.97 22.07
C HIS A 296 14.19 -26.07 20.86
N GLN A 297 14.17 -26.66 19.69
CA GLN A 297 13.82 -25.92 18.47
C GLN A 297 12.36 -25.45 18.55
N MET A 298 12.11 -24.28 18.00
CA MET A 298 10.75 -23.76 17.85
C MET A 298 10.02 -24.56 16.77
N THR A 299 8.74 -24.80 17.02
CA THR A 299 7.85 -25.29 15.97
C THR A 299 7.64 -24.22 14.89
N GLU A 300 7.27 -24.62 13.68
CA GLU A 300 7.00 -23.63 12.61
C GLU A 300 5.91 -22.62 13.03
N GLY A 301 4.91 -23.06 13.80
CA GLY A 301 3.87 -22.17 14.31
C GLY A 301 4.41 -21.10 15.26
N GLU A 302 5.30 -21.47 16.18
CA GLU A 302 5.98 -20.53 17.09
C GLU A 302 6.84 -19.52 16.27
N GLU A 303 7.60 -20.00 15.30
CA GLU A 303 8.40 -19.15 14.42
C GLU A 303 7.55 -18.13 13.63
N VAL A 304 6.40 -18.57 13.12
CA VAL A 304 5.46 -17.68 12.40
C VAL A 304 4.90 -16.62 13.34
N VAL A 305 4.56 -16.97 14.58
CA VAL A 305 4.09 -15.99 15.58
C VAL A 305 5.15 -14.93 15.84
N GLU A 306 6.39 -15.34 16.08
CA GLU A 306 7.51 -14.42 16.33
C GLU A 306 7.83 -13.55 15.10
N ASP A 307 7.72 -14.08 13.89
CA ASP A 307 7.86 -13.29 12.66
C ASP A 307 6.83 -12.15 12.62
N TYR A 308 5.56 -12.42 12.98
CA TYR A 308 4.53 -11.37 13.02
C TYR A 308 4.72 -10.38 14.17
N VAL A 309 5.21 -10.83 15.32
CA VAL A 309 5.50 -9.95 16.46
C VAL A 309 6.65 -8.99 16.11
N SER A 310 7.72 -9.50 15.52
CA SER A 310 8.94 -8.74 15.23
C SER A 310 8.88 -7.91 13.94
N MET A 311 8.25 -8.42 12.86
CA MET A 311 8.28 -7.81 11.52
C MET A 311 6.90 -7.58 10.89
N GLN A 312 5.79 -8.09 11.50
CA GLN A 312 4.44 -8.05 10.94
C GLN A 312 4.30 -8.77 9.58
N LEU A 313 5.23 -9.63 9.25
CA LEU A 313 5.21 -10.50 8.07
C LEU A 313 5.99 -11.77 8.35
N THR A 314 5.68 -12.84 7.61
CA THR A 314 6.48 -14.08 7.62
C THR A 314 6.83 -14.48 6.20
N LEU A 315 8.00 -15.08 6.04
CA LEU A 315 8.40 -15.76 4.81
C LEU A 315 8.14 -17.27 4.87
N ARG A 316 7.70 -17.78 6.03
CA ARG A 316 7.30 -19.17 6.30
C ARG A 316 5.87 -19.43 5.83
N SER A 317 5.28 -20.50 6.29
CA SER A 317 3.88 -20.86 5.98
C SER A 317 2.88 -19.82 6.51
N HIS A 318 1.77 -19.65 5.79
CA HIS A 318 0.68 -18.81 6.26
C HIS A 318 0.05 -19.42 7.52
N PRO A 319 -0.31 -18.63 8.56
CA PRO A 319 -0.88 -19.17 9.81
C PRO A 319 -2.04 -20.14 9.59
N VAL A 320 -2.98 -19.81 8.67
CA VAL A 320 -4.11 -20.69 8.35
C VAL A 320 -3.67 -22.00 7.68
N ALA A 321 -2.54 -22.00 6.95
CA ALA A 321 -2.03 -23.24 6.34
C ALA A 321 -1.61 -24.26 7.41
N LEU A 322 -1.07 -23.80 8.54
CA LEU A 322 -0.65 -24.65 9.65
C LEU A 322 -1.82 -25.34 10.37
N ILE A 323 -2.99 -24.70 10.39
CA ILE A 323 -4.19 -25.21 11.06
C ILE A 323 -5.25 -25.72 10.07
N ARG A 324 -4.97 -25.69 8.76
CA ARG A 324 -5.96 -26.04 7.74
C ARG A 324 -6.54 -27.44 7.93
N HIS A 325 -5.73 -28.38 8.38
CA HIS A 325 -6.17 -29.76 8.66
C HIS A 325 -7.18 -29.87 9.82
N LEU A 326 -7.29 -28.84 10.65
CA LEU A 326 -8.25 -28.74 11.76
C LEU A 326 -9.56 -28.03 11.34
N LEU A 327 -9.58 -27.37 10.17
CA LEU A 327 -10.75 -26.64 9.70
C LEU A 327 -11.73 -27.60 9.03
N THR A 328 -12.99 -27.52 9.43
CA THR A 328 -14.08 -28.29 8.80
C THR A 328 -14.56 -27.60 7.51
N PRO A 329 -15.23 -28.32 6.58
CA PRO A 329 -15.80 -27.72 5.37
C PRO A 329 -16.76 -26.55 5.64
N GLU A 330 -17.36 -26.49 6.82
CA GLU A 330 -18.29 -25.42 7.24
C GLU A 330 -17.58 -24.11 7.63
N THR A 331 -16.24 -24.12 7.70
CA THR A 331 -15.40 -22.97 8.09
C THR A 331 -14.86 -22.19 6.88
N TYR A 332 -15.33 -22.51 5.67
CA TYR A 332 -14.94 -21.84 4.41
C TYR A 332 -15.91 -20.74 4.04
#